data_1c0b8795e904ae8d7b8deb027d9b194b
#
_entry.id   1c0b8795e904ae8d7b8deb027d9b194b
#
_cell.length_a   1.000
_cell.length_b   1.000
_cell.length_c   1.000
_cell.angle_alpha   90.00
_cell.angle_beta   90.00
_cell.angle_gamma   90.00
#
_symmetry.space_group_name_H-M   'P 1'
#
loop_
_entity.id
_entity.type
_entity.pdbx_description
1 polymer ?
#
loop_
_entity_poly.entity_id
_entity_poly.type
_entity_poly.pdbx_seq_one_letter_code
_entity_poly.pdbx_strand_id
1 'polypeptide(L)'
;MNLIDMNANDITMCIEGKDIEMKHPICFGKVYDKWLVSRCGKVWSMSRNKLIKGHTSHSYNKNNKVMSAIDYAIMVSEENWWGDGSGSKHTEGYQWKRSINAHKMVMDTWAPLYDNPPEGITWKEWEIVRRDLPSVYNHISKTICIDHIDDNPANNHLDNLRRVTPRDNNHTRKKKGI
;
A
#
# COMPACT_ATOMS: atom_id res chain seq x y z
N MET A 1 -17.33 -9.56 -11.89
CA MET A 1 -16.37 -10.34 -11.10
C MET A 1 -15.80 -9.39 -10.05
N ASN A 2 -16.16 -9.56 -8.78
CA ASN A 2 -15.71 -8.65 -7.74
C ASN A 2 -14.22 -8.86 -7.51
N LEU A 3 -13.41 -7.79 -7.40
CA LEU A 3 -11.98 -7.82 -7.06
C LEU A 3 -11.69 -8.62 -5.77
N ILE A 4 -12.68 -8.77 -4.91
CA ILE A 4 -12.62 -9.53 -3.65
C ILE A 4 -12.43 -11.04 -3.89
N ASP A 5 -12.99 -11.59 -4.97
CA ASP A 5 -12.91 -13.03 -5.27
C ASP A 5 -11.57 -13.48 -5.84
N MET A 6 -10.75 -12.55 -6.37
CA MET A 6 -9.43 -12.87 -6.91
C MET A 6 -8.34 -12.99 -5.84
N ASN A 7 -8.60 -12.54 -4.61
CA ASN A 7 -7.64 -12.52 -3.50
C ASN A 7 -7.79 -13.69 -2.52
N ALA A 8 -8.68 -14.64 -2.78
CA ALA A 8 -9.04 -15.69 -1.83
C ALA A 8 -7.94 -16.76 -1.61
N ASN A 9 -6.85 -16.73 -2.35
CA ASN A 9 -5.78 -17.71 -2.21
C ASN A 9 -4.59 -17.09 -1.47
N ASP A 10 -4.61 -17.25 -0.14
CA ASP A 10 -3.42 -17.07 0.67
C ASP A 10 -2.37 -18.07 0.21
N ILE A 11 -1.24 -17.59 -0.28
CA ILE A 11 -0.14 -18.38 -0.78
C ILE A 11 0.89 -18.49 0.35
N THR A 12 1.10 -19.68 0.89
CA THR A 12 2.19 -19.89 1.84
C THR A 12 3.47 -20.21 1.09
N MET A 13 4.52 -19.46 1.35
CA MET A 13 5.85 -19.65 0.77
C MET A 13 6.88 -19.87 1.85
N CYS A 14 7.73 -20.89 1.68
CA CYS A 14 8.90 -21.06 2.54
C CYS A 14 10.02 -20.14 2.06
N ILE A 15 10.29 -19.08 2.84
CA ILE A 15 11.33 -18.10 2.55
C ILE A 15 12.33 -18.10 3.70
N GLU A 16 13.60 -18.39 3.41
CA GLU A 16 14.67 -18.48 4.43
C GLU A 16 14.31 -19.42 5.58
N GLY A 17 13.67 -20.56 5.25
CA GLY A 17 13.28 -21.58 6.23
C GLY A 17 12.07 -21.24 7.10
N LYS A 18 11.32 -20.17 6.74
CA LYS A 18 10.10 -19.77 7.43
C LYS A 18 8.93 -19.75 6.46
N ASP A 19 7.82 -20.30 6.89
CA ASP A 19 6.57 -20.22 6.15
C ASP A 19 5.99 -18.81 6.30
N ILE A 20 5.83 -18.11 5.18
CA ILE A 20 5.34 -16.74 5.10
C ILE A 20 4.08 -16.73 4.23
N GLU A 21 3.03 -16.17 4.80
CA GLU A 21 1.78 -15.92 4.09
C GLU A 21 1.94 -14.74 3.13
N MET A 22 1.55 -14.92 1.88
CA MET A 22 1.72 -13.98 0.79
C MET A 22 0.41 -13.82 0.02
N LYS A 23 0.16 -12.62 -0.51
CA LYS A 23 -0.98 -12.32 -1.41
C LYS A 23 -0.51 -11.55 -2.63
N HIS A 24 -1.29 -11.64 -3.72
CA HIS A 24 -1.10 -10.72 -4.84
C HIS A 24 -1.38 -9.28 -4.40
N PRO A 25 -0.46 -8.32 -4.63
CA PRO A 25 -0.67 -6.94 -4.22
C PRO A 25 -1.89 -6.34 -4.90
N ILE A 26 -2.71 -5.65 -4.11
CA ILE A 26 -3.76 -4.77 -4.60
C ILE A 26 -3.29 -3.34 -4.38
N CYS A 27 -3.14 -2.58 -5.45
CA CYS A 27 -2.80 -1.18 -5.35
C CYS A 27 -3.59 -0.40 -6.40
N PHE A 28 -4.10 0.77 -6.03
CA PHE A 28 -4.88 1.62 -6.94
C PHE A 28 -6.08 0.90 -7.58
N GLY A 29 -6.71 -0.01 -6.82
CA GLY A 29 -7.87 -0.79 -7.28
C GLY A 29 -7.54 -1.89 -8.28
N LYS A 30 -6.28 -2.27 -8.47
CA LYS A 30 -5.83 -3.32 -9.39
C LYS A 30 -5.01 -4.38 -8.69
N VAL A 31 -5.14 -5.64 -9.13
CA VAL A 31 -4.35 -6.77 -8.66
C VAL A 31 -3.10 -6.91 -9.54
N TYR A 32 -1.94 -7.14 -8.93
CA TYR A 32 -0.67 -7.37 -9.62
C TYR A 32 -0.25 -8.84 -9.49
N ASP A 33 -0.73 -9.67 -10.41
CA ASP A 33 -0.61 -11.14 -10.39
C ASP A 33 0.82 -11.69 -10.52
N LYS A 34 1.78 -10.87 -11.00
CA LYS A 34 3.20 -11.27 -11.13
C LYS A 34 4.02 -11.04 -9.87
N TRP A 35 3.37 -10.59 -8.79
CA TRP A 35 4.01 -10.22 -7.55
C TRP A 35 3.24 -10.80 -6.36
N LEU A 36 3.95 -11.00 -5.25
CA LEU A 36 3.35 -11.35 -3.97
C LEU A 36 3.88 -10.42 -2.89
N VAL A 37 3.05 -10.09 -1.91
CA VAL A 37 3.41 -9.26 -0.76
C VAL A 37 3.01 -9.95 0.53
N SER A 38 3.89 -9.93 1.53
CA SER A 38 3.63 -10.44 2.87
C SER A 38 3.06 -9.35 3.79
N ARG A 39 2.52 -9.75 4.93
CA ARG A 39 2.08 -8.82 6.00
C ARG A 39 3.20 -7.93 6.54
N CYS A 40 4.46 -8.35 6.44
CA CYS A 40 5.61 -7.56 6.89
C CYS A 40 6.26 -6.73 5.77
N GLY A 41 5.63 -6.64 4.60
CA GLY A 41 6.09 -5.81 3.49
C GLY A 41 7.21 -6.42 2.65
N LYS A 42 7.51 -7.72 2.80
CA LYS A 42 8.42 -8.42 1.86
C LYS A 42 7.70 -8.63 0.53
N VAL A 43 8.37 -8.36 -0.58
CA VAL A 43 7.82 -8.50 -1.94
C VAL A 43 8.57 -9.57 -2.71
N TRP A 44 7.83 -10.50 -3.28
CA TRP A 44 8.34 -11.57 -4.12
C TRP A 44 7.97 -11.34 -5.59
N SER A 45 8.92 -11.51 -6.47
CA SER A 45 8.68 -11.52 -7.92
C SER A 45 8.50 -12.94 -8.40
N MET A 46 7.32 -13.28 -8.89
CA MET A 46 7.03 -14.61 -9.43
C MET A 46 7.84 -14.86 -10.72
N SER A 47 7.99 -13.88 -11.59
CA SER A 47 8.75 -14.02 -12.84
C SER A 47 10.25 -14.22 -12.61
N ARG A 48 10.81 -13.67 -11.52
CA ARG A 48 12.22 -13.81 -11.15
C ARG A 48 12.46 -14.88 -10.11
N ASN A 49 11.41 -15.45 -9.56
CA ASN A 49 11.40 -16.44 -8.49
C ASN A 49 12.30 -16.05 -7.30
N LYS A 50 12.19 -14.80 -6.82
CA LYS A 50 12.99 -14.29 -5.71
C LYS A 50 12.36 -13.11 -4.98
N LEU A 51 12.81 -12.89 -3.73
CA LEU A 51 12.54 -11.65 -3.00
C LEU A 51 13.15 -10.46 -3.74
N ILE A 52 12.40 -9.39 -3.79
CA ILE A 52 12.86 -8.12 -4.35
C ILE A 52 13.37 -7.25 -3.22
N LYS A 53 14.56 -6.71 -3.40
CA LYS A 53 15.11 -5.70 -2.50
C LYS A 53 14.36 -4.39 -2.72
N GLY A 54 13.74 -3.88 -1.65
CA GLY A 54 13.14 -2.56 -1.67
C GLY A 54 14.18 -1.47 -1.89
N HIS A 55 13.76 -0.38 -2.51
CA HIS A 55 14.56 0.83 -2.65
C HIS A 55 14.24 1.77 -1.50
N THR A 56 15.25 2.27 -0.82
CA THR A 56 15.08 3.27 0.22
C THR A 56 15.00 4.65 -0.44
N SER A 57 13.82 5.26 -0.37
CA SER A 57 13.66 6.66 -0.74
C SER A 57 13.93 7.56 0.45
N HIS A 58 14.64 8.65 0.24
CA HIS A 58 14.93 9.63 1.27
C HIS A 58 14.18 10.92 0.95
N SER A 59 13.41 11.40 1.92
CA SER A 59 12.82 12.73 1.91
C SER A 59 13.31 13.52 3.11
N TYR A 60 13.35 14.83 2.99
CA TYR A 60 13.72 15.72 4.08
C TYR A 60 12.47 16.37 4.64
N ASN A 61 12.31 16.33 5.95
CA ASN A 61 11.27 17.13 6.61
C ASN A 61 11.70 18.60 6.72
N LYS A 62 10.79 19.46 7.25
CA LYS A 62 11.06 20.89 7.44
C LYS A 62 12.29 21.20 8.29
N ASN A 63 12.77 20.24 9.09
CA ASN A 63 13.93 20.36 9.97
C ASN A 63 15.18 19.68 9.37
N ASN A 64 15.22 19.43 8.06
CA ASN A 64 16.30 18.70 7.37
C ASN A 64 16.60 17.31 7.91
N LYS A 65 15.66 16.71 8.67
CA LYS A 65 15.79 15.32 9.11
C LYS A 65 15.45 14.40 7.94
N VAL A 66 16.34 13.47 7.65
CA VAL A 66 16.11 12.43 6.64
C VAL A 66 14.96 11.53 7.08
N MET A 67 13.96 11.41 6.23
CA MET A 67 12.90 10.44 6.36
C MET A 67 13.08 9.39 5.27
N SER A 68 13.18 8.14 5.67
CA SER A 68 13.40 7.04 4.74
C SER A 68 12.17 6.16 4.66
N ALA A 69 11.68 5.93 3.47
CA ALA A 69 10.61 4.97 3.21
C ALA A 69 11.13 3.84 2.32
N ILE A 70 10.50 2.68 2.39
CA ILE A 70 10.82 1.56 1.51
C ILE A 70 9.79 1.53 0.38
N ASP A 71 10.29 1.62 -0.83
CA ASP A 71 9.52 1.55 -2.05
C ASP A 71 9.90 0.33 -2.87
N TYR A 72 8.94 -0.23 -3.59
CA TYR A 72 9.16 -1.29 -4.55
C TYR A 72 8.82 -0.81 -5.95
N ALA A 73 9.80 -0.88 -6.86
CA ALA A 73 9.55 -0.67 -8.28
C ALA A 73 9.00 -1.95 -8.89
N ILE A 74 7.71 -1.98 -9.15
CA ILE A 74 7.04 -3.09 -9.82
C ILE A 74 6.78 -2.77 -11.29
N MET A 75 6.87 -3.79 -12.13
CA MET A 75 6.52 -3.67 -13.53
C MET A 75 5.01 -3.70 -13.68
N VAL A 76 4.46 -2.76 -14.41
CA VAL A 76 3.03 -2.68 -14.72
C VAL A 76 2.82 -2.74 -16.23
N SER A 77 1.70 -3.29 -16.69
CA SER A 77 1.29 -3.16 -18.08
C SER A 77 0.90 -1.71 -18.39
N GLU A 78 0.93 -1.33 -19.66
CA GLU A 78 0.58 0.03 -20.10
C GLU A 78 -0.81 0.46 -19.62
N GLU A 79 -1.78 -0.42 -19.68
CA GLU A 79 -3.16 -0.23 -19.21
C GLU A 79 -3.29 -0.01 -17.69
N ASN A 80 -2.26 -0.40 -16.93
CA ASN A 80 -2.21 -0.28 -15.47
C ASN A 80 -1.36 0.92 -15.01
N TRP A 81 -0.79 1.66 -15.94
CA TRP A 81 0.17 2.73 -15.63
C TRP A 81 -0.48 3.89 -14.86
N TRP A 82 -1.52 4.45 -15.42
CA TRP A 82 -2.31 5.50 -14.77
C TRP A 82 -3.75 5.01 -14.68
N GLY A 83 -4.31 5.04 -13.51
CA GLY A 83 -5.70 4.65 -13.30
C GLY A 83 -6.72 5.48 -14.09
N ASP A 84 -6.31 6.63 -14.58
CA ASP A 84 -7.11 7.64 -15.31
C ASP A 84 -6.73 7.78 -16.78
N GLY A 85 -5.76 7.00 -17.28
CA GLY A 85 -5.30 7.08 -18.68
C GLY A 85 -4.40 8.29 -19.00
N SER A 86 -3.95 9.06 -17.98
CA SER A 86 -3.19 10.30 -18.17
C SER A 86 -1.69 10.10 -18.43
N GLY A 87 -1.23 8.89 -18.66
CA GLY A 87 0.18 8.60 -18.92
C GLY A 87 0.65 9.04 -20.31
N SER A 88 1.87 9.57 -20.43
CA SER A 88 2.48 9.89 -21.72
C SER A 88 2.68 8.61 -22.53
N LYS A 89 2.36 8.68 -23.84
CA LYS A 89 2.63 7.58 -24.79
C LYS A 89 4.13 7.35 -24.89
N HIS A 90 4.56 6.13 -24.65
CA HIS A 90 5.97 5.75 -24.78
C HIS A 90 6.20 4.81 -25.96
N THR A 91 7.46 4.74 -26.34
CA THR A 91 7.98 3.95 -27.44
C THR A 91 7.59 2.47 -27.27
N GLU A 92 7.18 1.85 -28.34
CA GLU A 92 6.87 0.43 -28.43
C GLU A 92 7.95 -0.45 -27.79
N GLY A 93 7.56 -1.37 -26.89
CA GLY A 93 8.49 -2.26 -26.18
C GLY A 93 9.01 -1.74 -24.82
N TYR A 94 8.67 -0.52 -24.41
CA TYR A 94 9.06 -0.02 -23.10
C TYR A 94 8.18 -0.60 -21.99
N GLN A 95 8.79 -1.27 -21.02
CA GLN A 95 8.10 -1.79 -19.86
C GLN A 95 8.04 -0.73 -18.75
N TRP A 96 6.86 -0.33 -18.39
CA TRP A 96 6.61 0.64 -17.35
C TRP A 96 6.96 0.10 -15.97
N LYS A 97 7.70 0.91 -15.19
CA LYS A 97 7.96 0.68 -13.78
C LYS A 97 7.19 1.70 -12.96
N ARG A 98 6.46 1.24 -11.97
CA ARG A 98 5.83 2.09 -10.99
C ARG A 98 6.43 1.82 -9.62
N SER A 99 6.87 2.88 -8.94
CA SER A 99 7.23 2.80 -7.53
C SER A 99 5.97 2.82 -6.69
N ILE A 100 5.86 1.85 -5.79
CA ILE A 100 4.78 1.76 -4.81
C ILE A 100 5.41 1.65 -3.43
N ASN A 101 4.99 2.52 -2.50
CA ASN A 101 5.45 2.46 -1.12
C ASN A 101 5.04 1.13 -0.49
N ALA A 102 5.94 0.53 0.28
CA ALA A 102 5.70 -0.76 0.94
C ALA A 102 4.48 -0.72 1.86
N HIS A 103 4.35 0.33 2.69
CA HIS A 103 3.19 0.49 3.57
C HIS A 103 1.87 0.55 2.81
N LYS A 104 1.84 1.22 1.66
CA LYS A 104 0.65 1.27 0.82
C LYS A 104 0.31 -0.10 0.25
N MET A 105 1.31 -0.81 -0.26
CA MET A 105 1.14 -2.17 -0.80
C MET A 105 0.59 -3.12 0.25
N VAL A 106 1.14 -3.09 1.48
CA VAL A 106 0.66 -3.91 2.59
C VAL A 106 -0.78 -3.56 2.97
N MET A 107 -1.05 -2.28 3.23
CA MET A 107 -2.38 -1.85 3.70
C MET A 107 -3.48 -2.08 2.66
N ASP A 108 -3.22 -1.79 1.40
CA ASP A 108 -4.23 -1.97 0.35
C ASP A 108 -4.51 -3.46 0.07
N THR A 109 -3.54 -4.34 0.32
CA THR A 109 -3.67 -5.78 0.08
C THR A 109 -4.27 -6.53 1.28
N TRP A 110 -3.77 -6.25 2.49
CA TRP A 110 -4.10 -7.03 3.68
C TRP A 110 -5.22 -6.43 4.52
N ALA A 111 -5.39 -5.12 4.44
CA ALA A 111 -6.45 -4.38 5.11
C ALA A 111 -7.05 -3.33 4.17
N PRO A 112 -7.74 -3.74 3.08
CA PRO A 112 -8.32 -2.80 2.13
C PRO A 112 -9.26 -1.82 2.83
N LEU A 113 -9.23 -0.55 2.41
CA LEU A 113 -9.98 0.52 3.07
C LEU A 113 -11.49 0.21 3.13
N TYR A 114 -12.02 -0.44 2.11
CA TYR A 114 -13.44 -0.78 2.05
C TYR A 114 -13.88 -1.63 3.25
N ASP A 115 -13.04 -2.57 3.67
CA ASP A 115 -13.34 -3.52 4.78
C ASP A 115 -12.64 -3.16 6.09
N ASN A 116 -11.94 -2.03 6.16
CA ASN A 116 -11.21 -1.61 7.35
C ASN A 116 -11.37 -0.11 7.55
N PRO A 117 -12.22 0.32 8.49
CA PRO A 117 -12.45 1.74 8.74
C PRO A 117 -11.16 2.46 9.14
N PRO A 118 -11.01 3.75 8.77
CA PRO A 118 -9.97 4.60 9.33
C PRO A 118 -10.10 4.73 10.84
N GLU A 119 -8.99 5.03 11.50
CA GLU A 119 -8.96 5.29 12.94
C GLU A 119 -9.96 6.41 13.31
N GLY A 120 -10.72 6.19 14.38
CA GLY A 120 -11.74 7.13 14.87
C GLY A 120 -13.12 6.99 14.21
N ILE A 121 -13.28 6.11 13.24
CA ILE A 121 -14.59 5.80 12.61
C ILE A 121 -15.02 4.39 13.06
N THR A 122 -16.19 4.28 13.63
CA THR A 122 -16.74 2.97 14.03
C THR A 122 -17.17 2.14 12.82
N TRP A 123 -17.20 0.81 12.97
CA TRP A 123 -17.67 -0.09 11.91
C TRP A 123 -19.10 0.26 11.42
N LYS A 124 -19.98 0.65 12.31
CA LYS A 124 -21.36 1.02 11.98
C LYS A 124 -21.41 2.28 11.10
N GLU A 125 -20.65 3.30 11.45
CA GLU A 125 -20.53 4.54 10.65
C GLU A 125 -19.88 4.26 9.30
N TRP A 126 -18.82 3.44 9.30
CA TRP A 126 -18.11 3.09 8.08
C TRP A 126 -18.98 2.31 7.10
N GLU A 127 -19.84 1.42 7.60
CA GLU A 127 -20.78 0.68 6.76
C GLU A 127 -21.75 1.62 6.05
N ILE A 128 -22.25 2.65 6.73
CA ILE A 128 -23.08 3.69 6.11
C ILE A 128 -22.30 4.45 5.04
N VAL A 129 -21.07 4.87 5.36
CA VAL A 129 -20.23 5.62 4.43
C VAL A 129 -19.95 4.82 3.15
N ARG A 130 -19.52 3.57 3.27
CA ARG A 130 -19.12 2.76 2.12
C ARG A 130 -20.29 2.32 1.24
N ARG A 131 -21.48 2.14 1.82
CA ARG A 131 -22.66 1.65 1.13
C ARG A 131 -23.54 2.78 0.61
N ASP A 132 -23.84 3.75 1.45
CA ASP A 132 -24.91 4.72 1.21
C ASP A 132 -24.37 6.11 0.80
N LEU A 133 -23.08 6.39 1.03
CA LEU A 133 -22.44 7.68 0.79
C LEU A 133 -21.18 7.58 -0.11
N PRO A 134 -21.31 7.13 -1.37
CA PRO A 134 -20.16 6.85 -2.22
C PRO A 134 -19.27 8.08 -2.49
N SER A 135 -19.82 9.28 -2.51
CA SER A 135 -19.04 10.52 -2.65
C SER A 135 -18.14 10.79 -1.44
N VAL A 136 -18.64 10.50 -0.23
CA VAL A 136 -17.89 10.62 1.03
C VAL A 136 -16.80 9.55 1.09
N TYR A 137 -17.14 8.30 0.75
CA TYR A 137 -16.16 7.23 0.63
C TYR A 137 -15.01 7.60 -0.33
N ASN A 138 -15.35 8.08 -1.53
CA ASN A 138 -14.36 8.51 -2.52
C ASN A 138 -13.49 9.67 -2.02
N HIS A 139 -14.07 10.60 -1.28
CA HIS A 139 -13.31 11.69 -0.68
C HIS A 139 -12.31 11.15 0.37
N ILE A 140 -12.79 10.32 1.30
CA ILE A 140 -11.94 9.69 2.32
C ILE A 140 -10.83 8.87 1.67
N SER A 141 -11.14 8.03 0.69
CA SER A 141 -10.16 7.16 0.02
C SER A 141 -9.01 7.92 -0.66
N LYS A 142 -9.26 9.17 -1.08
CA LYS A 142 -8.26 10.03 -1.71
C LYS A 142 -7.45 10.87 -0.72
N THR A 143 -7.98 11.09 0.49
CA THR A 143 -7.39 12.02 1.47
C THR A 143 -6.75 11.31 2.65
N ILE A 144 -7.16 10.08 2.96
CA ILE A 144 -6.64 9.32 4.10
C ILE A 144 -5.16 8.99 3.93
N CYS A 145 -4.40 9.11 5.02
CA CYS A 145 -2.98 8.77 5.07
C CYS A 145 -2.77 7.41 5.73
N ILE A 146 -1.67 6.74 5.39
CA ILE A 146 -1.15 5.60 6.14
C ILE A 146 -0.02 6.11 7.02
N ASP A 147 -0.11 5.81 8.31
CA ASP A 147 0.83 6.21 9.34
C ASP A 147 1.52 4.97 9.96
N HIS A 148 2.78 5.12 10.38
CA HIS A 148 3.52 4.11 11.11
C HIS A 148 3.38 4.37 12.61
N ILE A 149 2.78 3.45 13.36
CA ILE A 149 2.49 3.59 14.79
C ILE A 149 3.76 3.84 15.62
N ASP A 150 4.87 3.19 15.25
CA ASP A 150 6.19 3.34 15.88
C ASP A 150 7.04 4.49 15.34
N ASP A 151 6.53 5.28 14.39
CA ASP A 151 7.24 6.32 13.65
C ASP A 151 8.46 5.83 12.81
N ASN A 152 8.61 4.53 12.62
CA ASN A 152 9.66 3.96 11.79
C ASN A 152 9.14 3.65 10.37
N PRO A 153 9.42 4.47 9.37
CA PRO A 153 8.92 4.27 8.01
C PRO A 153 9.50 3.04 7.30
N ALA A 154 10.48 2.37 7.90
CA ALA A 154 11.01 1.10 7.41
C ALA A 154 10.25 -0.12 7.96
N ASN A 155 9.47 0.03 9.05
CA ASN A 155 8.68 -1.04 9.64
C ASN A 155 7.29 -1.09 8.99
N ASN A 156 7.20 -1.78 7.86
CA ASN A 156 5.96 -1.91 7.09
C ASN A 156 5.10 -3.13 7.49
N HIS A 157 5.28 -3.66 8.71
CA HIS A 157 4.41 -4.71 9.22
C HIS A 157 2.98 -4.20 9.36
N LEU A 158 2.00 -5.02 8.96
CA LEU A 158 0.59 -4.63 8.96
C LEU A 158 0.12 -4.08 10.31
N ASP A 159 0.53 -4.73 11.41
CA ASP A 159 0.14 -4.34 12.78
C ASP A 159 0.77 -3.01 13.23
N ASN A 160 1.76 -2.52 12.49
CA ASN A 160 2.40 -1.21 12.71
C ASN A 160 1.81 -0.10 11.84
N LEU A 161 0.82 -0.42 11.01
CA LEU A 161 0.23 0.51 10.05
C LEU A 161 -1.21 0.83 10.44
N ARG A 162 -1.60 2.09 10.28
CA ARG A 162 -2.96 2.57 10.50
C ARG A 162 -3.36 3.63 9.49
N ARG A 163 -4.67 3.77 9.25
CA ARG A 163 -5.22 4.85 8.42
C ARG A 163 -5.69 5.98 9.30
N VAL A 164 -5.16 7.16 9.07
CA VAL A 164 -5.43 8.38 9.85
C VAL A 164 -5.70 9.56 8.94
N THR A 165 -6.32 10.60 9.48
CA THR A 165 -6.45 11.86 8.75
C THR A 165 -5.08 12.53 8.57
N PRO A 166 -4.88 13.41 7.56
CA PRO A 166 -3.64 14.19 7.43
C PRO A 166 -3.34 15.05 8.66
N ARG A 167 -4.37 15.51 9.36
CA ARG A 167 -4.24 16.28 10.59
C ARG A 167 -3.62 15.43 11.70
N ASP A 168 -4.15 14.22 11.91
CA ASP A 168 -3.69 13.33 12.98
C ASP A 168 -2.28 12.82 12.69
N ASN A 169 -1.98 12.47 11.45
CA ASN A 169 -0.63 12.13 11.01
C ASN A 169 0.39 13.26 11.32
N ASN A 170 -0.01 14.52 11.15
CA ASN A 170 0.85 15.65 11.49
C ASN A 170 0.92 15.94 13.00
N HIS A 171 -0.13 15.64 13.77
CA HIS A 171 -0.15 15.86 15.23
C HIS A 171 0.71 14.87 15.99
N THR A 172 0.75 13.63 15.56
CA THR A 172 1.60 12.59 16.15
C THR A 172 3.07 13.00 16.08
N ARG A 173 3.48 13.62 14.98
CA ARG A 173 4.84 14.15 14.79
C ARG A 173 5.17 15.34 15.72
N LYS A 174 4.18 16.20 16.04
CA LYS A 174 4.39 17.37 16.90
C LYS A 174 4.48 17.03 18.39
N LYS A 175 3.73 16.01 18.87
CA LYS A 175 3.74 15.62 20.28
C LYS A 175 5.06 14.99 20.74
N LYS A 176 5.85 14.46 19.79
CA LYS A 176 7.13 13.79 20.08
C LYS A 176 8.35 14.70 19.94
N GLY A 177 8.18 16.04 19.79
CA GLY A 177 9.29 17.00 19.78
C GLY A 177 10.26 16.83 18.61
N ILE A 178 9.75 16.36 17.46
CA ILE A 178 10.53 16.16 16.23
C ILE A 178 10.21 17.27 15.24
#